data_9ce1fcf964b5446e5ee802d9df903ff8
#
_entry.id   9ce1fcf964b5446e5ee802d9df903ff8
#
_cell.length_a   1.000
_cell.length_b   1.000
_cell.length_c   1.000
_cell.angle_alpha   90.00
_cell.angle_beta   90.00
_cell.angle_gamma   90.00
#
_symmetry.space_group_name_H-M   'P 1'
#
loop_
_entity.id
_entity.type
_entity.pdbx_description
1 polymer ?
#
loop_
_entity_poly.entity_id
_entity_poly.type
_entity_poly.pdbx_seq_one_letter_code
_entity_poly.pdbx_strand_id
1 'polypeptide(L)'
;RRNQFGAMVNGPIRRNKTFFLASYEGLRERSSANTTTSVPTALQKAGNFSETRASNGNPVLIFNPFTTRAQGSGFVRDLFPGNIIPASMIDPVARNVVRYYPEGNVVTNPVTNLNNFFNTGSRSFDQDQIDGRIDQNITDRQRVFGRFSWRDNLDSPPAYFPSDLTIAEGRVEQGVRQPSVSIDYTNTVSPTTVWTTRFGISRSIFNYDN
;
A
#
# COMPACT_ATOMS: atom_id res chain seq x y z
N ARG A 1 -0.71 18.49 -3.34
CA ARG A 1 0.50 19.30 -3.33
C ARG A 1 1.70 18.40 -3.54
N ARG A 2 2.59 18.77 -4.50
CA ARG A 2 3.82 18.02 -4.80
C ARG A 2 5.00 18.99 -4.83
N ASN A 3 6.06 18.65 -4.11
CA ASN A 3 7.31 19.38 -4.07
C ASN A 3 8.44 18.41 -4.43
N GLN A 4 9.30 18.81 -5.37
CA GLN A 4 10.50 18.09 -5.75
C GLN A 4 11.66 19.07 -5.66
N PHE A 5 12.75 18.65 -5.04
CA PHE A 5 13.93 19.47 -4.81
C PHE A 5 15.17 18.59 -4.82
N GLY A 6 16.30 19.17 -5.12
CA GLY A 6 17.54 18.42 -5.14
C GLY A 6 18.72 19.31 -5.44
N ALA A 7 19.88 18.73 -5.30
CA ALA A 7 21.14 19.35 -5.62
C ALA A 7 22.13 18.32 -6.17
N MET A 8 23.00 18.78 -7.04
CA MET A 8 24.07 17.97 -7.61
C MET A 8 25.38 18.75 -7.58
N VAL A 9 26.45 18.05 -7.24
CA VAL A 9 27.81 18.54 -7.35
C VAL A 9 28.66 17.53 -8.11
N ASN A 10 29.48 18.02 -9.01
CA ASN A 10 30.42 17.19 -9.74
C ASN A 10 31.71 17.98 -10.03
N GLY A 11 32.77 17.27 -10.27
CA GLY A 11 34.05 17.88 -10.60
C GLY A 11 35.22 16.92 -10.64
N PRO A 12 36.42 17.43 -10.96
CA PRO A 12 37.64 16.65 -10.92
C PRO A 12 38.18 16.53 -9.49
N ILE A 13 38.43 15.31 -9.02
CA ILE A 13 39.31 15.06 -7.86
C ILE A 13 40.77 15.22 -8.29
N ARG A 14 41.11 14.64 -9.46
CA ARG A 14 42.39 14.80 -10.11
C ARG A 14 42.19 15.16 -11.57
N ARG A 15 42.71 16.30 -11.98
CA ARG A 15 42.54 16.80 -13.38
C ARG A 15 42.91 15.72 -14.38
N ASN A 16 42.06 15.54 -15.39
CA ASN A 16 42.16 14.60 -16.51
C ASN A 16 42.17 13.11 -16.09
N LYS A 17 42.04 12.77 -14.79
CA LYS A 17 42.13 11.39 -14.32
C LYS A 17 40.91 10.93 -13.54
N THR A 18 40.53 11.66 -12.49
CA THR A 18 39.49 11.20 -11.55
C THR A 18 38.44 12.26 -11.41
N PHE A 19 37.20 11.87 -11.58
CA PHE A 19 36.03 12.75 -11.46
C PHE A 19 35.03 12.14 -10.51
N PHE A 20 34.25 12.98 -9.85
CA PHE A 20 33.15 12.56 -9.00
C PHE A 20 31.87 13.24 -9.39
N LEU A 21 30.75 12.62 -9.03
CA LEU A 21 29.41 13.18 -9.02
C LEU A 21 28.74 12.71 -7.72
N ALA A 22 28.08 13.63 -7.04
CA ALA A 22 27.17 13.33 -5.94
C ALA A 22 25.87 14.12 -6.16
N SER A 23 24.74 13.50 -5.97
CA SER A 23 23.44 14.14 -6.06
C SER A 23 22.50 13.66 -4.96
N TYR A 24 21.60 14.53 -4.59
CA TYR A 24 20.46 14.25 -3.73
C TYR A 24 19.21 14.78 -4.38
N GLU A 25 18.12 14.01 -4.31
CA GLU A 25 16.79 14.39 -4.75
C GLU A 25 15.77 13.99 -3.70
N GLY A 26 14.90 14.91 -3.33
CA GLY A 26 13.76 14.71 -2.44
C GLY A 26 12.45 14.97 -3.16
N LEU A 27 11.46 14.09 -2.95
CA LEU A 27 10.09 14.27 -3.38
C LEU A 27 9.17 14.18 -2.17
N ARG A 28 8.29 15.15 -2.03
CA ARG A 28 7.27 15.21 -0.98
C ARG A 28 5.92 15.45 -1.62
N GLU A 29 5.05 14.45 -1.56
CA GLU A 29 3.70 14.55 -2.10
C GLU A 29 2.66 14.41 -0.99
N ARG A 30 1.68 15.29 -1.03
CA ARG A 30 0.51 15.26 -0.15
C ARG A 30 -0.72 15.42 -1.04
N SER A 31 -1.57 14.41 -1.03
CA SER A 31 -2.79 14.36 -1.85
C SER A 31 -3.97 13.93 -0.99
N SER A 32 -5.16 14.32 -1.38
CA SER A 32 -6.38 13.76 -0.82
C SER A 32 -6.66 12.43 -1.50
N ALA A 33 -7.09 11.45 -0.74
CA ALA A 33 -7.60 10.20 -1.26
C ALA A 33 -9.00 9.96 -0.69
N ASN A 34 -9.93 9.68 -1.57
CA ASN A 34 -11.31 9.39 -1.22
C ASN A 34 -11.49 7.88 -1.15
N THR A 35 -12.15 7.44 -0.10
CA THR A 35 -12.49 6.04 0.09
C THR A 35 -13.99 5.92 0.23
N THR A 36 -14.57 4.99 -0.52
CA THR A 36 -15.97 4.59 -0.36
C THR A 36 -15.99 3.11 -0.01
N THR A 37 -16.62 2.77 1.09
CA THR A 37 -16.70 1.39 1.57
C THR A 37 -18.06 1.11 2.19
N SER A 38 -18.31 -0.16 2.52
CA SER A 38 -19.53 -0.56 3.20
C SER A 38 -19.26 -0.78 4.69
N VAL A 39 -20.08 -0.19 5.53
CA VAL A 39 -20.10 -0.43 6.97
C VAL A 39 -21.44 -1.04 7.38
N PRO A 40 -21.47 -1.82 8.48
CA PRO A 40 -22.74 -2.37 8.99
C PRO A 40 -23.72 -1.25 9.32
N THR A 41 -24.98 -1.40 8.91
CA THR A 41 -26.06 -0.49 9.32
C THR A 41 -26.36 -0.64 10.82
N ALA A 42 -27.06 0.32 11.42
CA ALA A 42 -27.47 0.25 12.83
C ALA A 42 -28.28 -1.03 13.13
N LEU A 43 -29.15 -1.45 12.21
CA LEU A 43 -29.89 -2.70 12.31
C LEU A 43 -28.97 -3.93 12.31
N GLN A 44 -28.03 -3.98 11.37
CA GLN A 44 -27.05 -5.08 11.29
C GLN A 44 -26.16 -5.15 12.53
N LYS A 45 -25.73 -4.02 13.06
CA LYS A 45 -24.99 -3.96 14.33
C LYS A 45 -25.78 -4.52 15.52
N ALA A 46 -27.10 -4.39 15.48
CA ALA A 46 -28.01 -4.94 16.48
C ALA A 46 -28.39 -6.42 16.21
N GLY A 47 -27.83 -7.05 15.14
CA GLY A 47 -28.19 -8.41 14.74
C GLY A 47 -29.48 -8.52 13.93
N ASN A 48 -30.05 -7.41 13.50
CA ASN A 48 -31.27 -7.35 12.68
C ASN A 48 -30.93 -7.23 11.20
N PHE A 49 -31.18 -8.29 10.44
CA PHE A 49 -30.91 -8.37 8.99
C PHE A 49 -32.22 -8.35 8.15
N SER A 50 -33.35 -7.97 8.73
CA SER A 50 -34.66 -7.97 8.05
C SER A 50 -34.69 -7.10 6.79
N GLU A 51 -33.89 -6.01 6.76
CA GLU A 51 -33.77 -5.09 5.65
C GLU A 51 -32.55 -5.35 4.77
N THR A 52 -31.70 -6.32 5.11
CA THR A 52 -30.49 -6.61 4.33
C THR A 52 -30.84 -7.28 3.02
N ARG A 53 -30.34 -6.71 1.91
CA ARG A 53 -30.60 -7.16 0.54
C ARG A 53 -29.28 -7.46 -0.18
N ALA A 54 -29.30 -8.52 -0.99
CA ALA A 54 -28.26 -8.79 -1.96
C ALA A 54 -28.35 -7.82 -3.15
N SER A 55 -27.32 -7.81 -4.01
CA SER A 55 -27.26 -6.92 -5.18
C SER A 55 -28.42 -7.09 -6.17
N ASN A 56 -29.06 -8.26 -6.18
CA ASN A 56 -30.27 -8.52 -6.97
C ASN A 56 -31.57 -8.10 -6.28
N GLY A 57 -31.51 -7.46 -5.11
CA GLY A 57 -32.65 -7.03 -4.30
C GLY A 57 -33.27 -8.10 -3.42
N ASN A 58 -32.83 -9.36 -3.51
CA ASN A 58 -33.34 -10.44 -2.67
C ASN A 58 -32.89 -10.30 -1.22
N PRO A 59 -33.72 -10.73 -0.23
CA PRO A 59 -33.32 -10.78 1.16
C PRO A 59 -32.07 -11.65 1.35
N VAL A 60 -31.13 -11.18 2.16
CA VAL A 60 -30.01 -11.99 2.64
C VAL A 60 -30.49 -12.74 3.88
N LEU A 61 -30.70 -14.05 3.75
CA LEU A 61 -31.26 -14.89 4.83
C LEU A 61 -30.17 -15.35 5.79
N ILE A 62 -30.42 -15.18 7.09
CA ILE A 62 -29.52 -15.58 8.18
C ILE A 62 -30.06 -16.85 8.85
N PHE A 63 -29.26 -17.92 8.81
CA PHE A 63 -29.63 -19.21 9.35
C PHE A 63 -28.97 -19.46 10.70
N ASN A 64 -29.70 -20.12 11.60
CA ASN A 64 -29.21 -20.51 12.93
C ASN A 64 -28.24 -21.68 12.79
N PRO A 65 -26.95 -21.55 13.10
CA PRO A 65 -25.97 -22.62 12.98
C PRO A 65 -26.19 -23.77 13.96
N PHE A 66 -26.87 -23.53 15.08
CA PHE A 66 -27.14 -24.54 16.10
C PHE A 66 -28.31 -25.47 15.75
N THR A 67 -29.03 -25.19 14.65
CA THR A 67 -30.10 -26.06 14.14
C THR A 67 -29.64 -26.95 12.98
N THR A 68 -28.32 -27.06 12.77
CA THR A 68 -27.78 -27.86 11.68
C THR A 68 -28.17 -29.32 11.83
N ARG A 69 -28.82 -29.88 10.81
CA ARG A 69 -29.25 -31.30 10.77
C ARG A 69 -29.06 -31.88 9.38
N ALA A 70 -28.83 -33.18 9.29
CA ALA A 70 -28.72 -33.87 8.03
C ALA A 70 -30.06 -33.91 7.29
N GLN A 71 -30.05 -33.71 6.00
CA GLN A 71 -31.20 -33.85 5.10
C GLN A 71 -30.74 -34.37 3.74
N GLY A 72 -31.10 -35.60 3.42
CA GLY A 72 -30.62 -36.27 2.21
C GLY A 72 -29.07 -36.39 2.24
N SER A 73 -28.43 -36.00 1.17
CA SER A 73 -26.96 -35.99 1.05
C SER A 73 -26.30 -34.67 1.56
N GLY A 74 -27.08 -33.77 2.15
CA GLY A 74 -26.61 -32.45 2.60
C GLY A 74 -27.05 -32.13 4.03
N PHE A 75 -26.90 -30.83 4.38
CA PHE A 75 -27.32 -30.31 5.68
C PHE A 75 -28.24 -29.11 5.48
N VAL A 76 -29.18 -28.95 6.40
CA VAL A 76 -30.09 -27.79 6.46
C VAL A 76 -30.00 -27.11 7.82
N ARG A 77 -30.41 -25.86 7.86
CA ARG A 77 -30.50 -25.00 9.05
C ARG A 77 -31.81 -24.26 9.05
N ASP A 78 -32.33 -23.97 10.22
CA ASP A 78 -33.52 -23.15 10.34
C ASP A 78 -33.14 -21.65 10.20
N LEU A 79 -34.04 -20.91 9.58
CA LEU A 79 -33.93 -19.46 9.46
C LEU A 79 -34.18 -18.81 10.82
N PHE A 80 -33.45 -17.76 11.16
CA PHE A 80 -33.83 -16.95 12.32
C PHE A 80 -35.17 -16.24 12.06
N PRO A 81 -36.12 -16.30 13.02
CA PRO A 81 -37.42 -15.63 12.89
C PRO A 81 -37.23 -14.14 12.59
N GLY A 82 -37.93 -13.65 11.57
CA GLY A 82 -37.82 -12.26 11.12
C GLY A 82 -36.42 -11.86 10.62
N ASN A 83 -35.53 -12.83 10.37
CA ASN A 83 -34.13 -12.60 9.98
C ASN A 83 -33.34 -11.81 11.06
N ILE A 84 -33.67 -12.05 12.33
CA ILE A 84 -33.09 -11.35 13.48
C ILE A 84 -32.37 -12.37 14.38
N ILE A 85 -31.08 -12.13 14.65
CA ILE A 85 -30.31 -12.91 15.59
C ILE A 85 -30.67 -12.46 17.01
N PRO A 86 -31.17 -13.36 17.89
CA PRO A 86 -31.46 -13.00 19.28
C PRO A 86 -30.22 -12.42 19.98
N ALA A 87 -30.41 -11.37 20.77
CA ALA A 87 -29.29 -10.69 21.46
C ALA A 87 -28.49 -11.64 22.37
N SER A 88 -29.12 -12.67 22.92
CA SER A 88 -28.48 -13.72 23.73
C SER A 88 -27.54 -14.63 22.92
N MET A 89 -27.67 -14.67 21.60
CA MET A 89 -26.86 -15.48 20.71
C MET A 89 -25.74 -14.68 20.04
N ILE A 90 -25.69 -13.36 20.23
CA ILE A 90 -24.60 -12.53 19.73
C ILE A 90 -23.44 -12.59 20.72
N ASP A 91 -22.29 -13.08 20.21
CA ASP A 91 -21.07 -13.17 21.00
C ASP A 91 -20.68 -11.81 21.59
N PRO A 92 -20.32 -11.74 22.90
CA PRO A 92 -19.90 -10.49 23.54
C PRO A 92 -18.69 -9.82 22.86
N VAL A 93 -17.76 -10.60 22.33
CA VAL A 93 -16.61 -10.08 21.58
C VAL A 93 -17.07 -9.43 20.28
N ALA A 94 -17.93 -10.08 19.52
CA ALA A 94 -18.51 -9.53 18.30
C ALA A 94 -19.27 -8.23 18.55
N ARG A 95 -20.04 -8.16 19.66
CA ARG A 95 -20.75 -6.95 20.09
C ARG A 95 -19.79 -5.82 20.43
N ASN A 96 -18.65 -6.13 21.03
CA ASN A 96 -17.62 -5.14 21.33
C ASN A 96 -16.90 -4.66 20.08
N VAL A 97 -16.60 -5.54 19.12
CA VAL A 97 -15.91 -5.21 17.89
C VAL A 97 -16.79 -4.40 16.95
N VAL A 98 -18.07 -4.76 16.81
CA VAL A 98 -18.97 -4.11 15.83
C VAL A 98 -19.20 -2.62 16.13
N ARG A 99 -19.09 -2.19 17.38
CA ARG A 99 -19.21 -0.77 17.78
C ARG A 99 -18.06 0.11 17.30
N TYR A 100 -16.92 -0.48 16.91
CA TYR A 100 -15.81 0.25 16.31
C TYR A 100 -16.04 0.64 14.86
N TYR A 101 -17.04 0.06 14.19
CA TYR A 101 -17.41 0.50 12.85
C TYR A 101 -18.21 1.80 12.91
N PRO A 102 -17.88 2.81 12.08
CA PRO A 102 -18.67 4.04 12.01
C PRO A 102 -20.09 3.78 11.53
N GLU A 103 -20.95 4.75 11.65
CA GLU A 103 -22.24 4.75 10.97
C GLU A 103 -22.06 5.12 9.50
N GLY A 104 -22.92 4.59 8.64
CA GLY A 104 -22.99 5.02 7.25
C GLY A 104 -23.31 6.52 7.15
N ASN A 105 -22.59 7.24 6.30
CA ASN A 105 -22.74 8.69 6.13
C ASN A 105 -23.16 9.11 4.72
N VAL A 106 -23.31 8.15 3.81
CA VAL A 106 -23.80 8.37 2.45
C VAL A 106 -24.80 7.28 2.04
N VAL A 107 -25.69 7.60 1.14
CA VAL A 107 -26.62 6.64 0.53
C VAL A 107 -26.29 6.53 -0.95
N THR A 108 -25.52 5.49 -1.31
CA THR A 108 -25.17 5.23 -2.71
C THR A 108 -26.12 4.22 -3.37
N ASN A 109 -26.59 3.25 -2.57
CA ASN A 109 -27.58 2.27 -3.02
C ASN A 109 -28.63 2.08 -1.92
N PRO A 110 -29.86 2.61 -2.10
CA PRO A 110 -30.90 2.54 -1.09
C PRO A 110 -31.48 1.13 -0.90
N VAL A 111 -31.23 0.21 -1.83
CA VAL A 111 -31.73 -1.17 -1.74
C VAL A 111 -30.77 -2.05 -0.91
N THR A 112 -29.49 -1.98 -1.20
CA THR A 112 -28.49 -2.86 -0.59
C THR A 112 -27.77 -2.24 0.59
N ASN A 113 -27.81 -0.92 0.74
CA ASN A 113 -26.97 -0.14 1.66
C ASN A 113 -25.46 -0.39 1.52
N LEU A 114 -25.01 -0.85 0.35
CA LEU A 114 -23.59 -0.99 0.04
C LEU A 114 -22.97 0.37 -0.29
N ASN A 115 -21.66 0.47 -0.04
CA ASN A 115 -20.89 1.70 -0.22
C ASN A 115 -21.50 2.90 0.53
N ASN A 116 -21.98 2.63 1.74
CA ASN A 116 -22.70 3.58 2.58
C ASN A 116 -21.80 4.45 3.46
N PHE A 117 -20.49 4.31 3.33
CA PHE A 117 -19.53 5.11 4.08
C PHE A 117 -18.51 5.75 3.13
N PHE A 118 -18.38 7.06 3.22
CA PHE A 118 -17.42 7.86 2.47
C PHE A 118 -16.47 8.56 3.45
N ASN A 119 -15.17 8.48 3.17
CA ASN A 119 -14.15 9.18 3.91
C ASN A 119 -13.17 9.85 2.96
N THR A 120 -12.68 11.03 3.35
CA THR A 120 -11.58 11.73 2.69
C THR A 120 -10.41 11.79 3.64
N GLY A 121 -9.33 11.17 3.27
CA GLY A 121 -8.09 11.15 4.04
C GLY A 121 -6.93 11.83 3.31
N SER A 122 -5.85 12.06 4.03
CA SER A 122 -4.60 12.55 3.48
C SER A 122 -3.65 11.39 3.20
N ARG A 123 -3.18 11.25 1.97
CA ARG A 123 -2.09 10.37 1.58
C ARG A 123 -0.80 11.17 1.57
N SER A 124 0.26 10.61 2.15
CA SER A 124 1.61 11.12 2.01
C SER A 124 2.48 10.13 1.24
N PHE A 125 3.30 10.69 0.34
CA PHE A 125 4.36 9.95 -0.32
C PHE A 125 5.65 10.76 -0.21
N ASP A 126 6.65 10.18 0.43
CA ASP A 126 7.95 10.77 0.66
C ASP A 126 9.02 9.89 0.01
N GLN A 127 9.92 10.51 -0.77
CA GLN A 127 11.03 9.80 -1.38
C GLN A 127 12.30 10.62 -1.21
N ASP A 128 13.38 9.92 -0.89
CA ASP A 128 14.73 10.44 -0.87
C ASP A 128 15.63 9.57 -1.76
N GLN A 129 16.46 10.21 -2.56
CA GLN A 129 17.41 9.53 -3.43
C GLN A 129 18.80 10.17 -3.32
N ILE A 130 19.80 9.32 -3.17
CA ILE A 130 21.21 9.71 -3.18
C ILE A 130 21.91 8.93 -4.29
N ASP A 131 22.66 9.62 -5.13
CA ASP A 131 23.53 9.00 -6.12
C ASP A 131 24.97 9.49 -5.92
N GLY A 132 25.89 8.57 -6.00
CA GLY A 132 27.32 8.83 -6.02
C GLY A 132 27.99 8.12 -7.19
N ARG A 133 28.91 8.79 -7.87
CA ARG A 133 29.68 8.19 -8.96
C ARG A 133 31.12 8.67 -8.92
N ILE A 134 32.04 7.77 -9.21
CA ILE A 134 33.44 8.07 -9.41
C ILE A 134 33.86 7.50 -10.75
N ASP A 135 34.45 8.34 -11.59
CA ASP A 135 35.04 8.00 -12.88
C ASP A 135 36.56 8.07 -12.76
N GLN A 136 37.26 7.08 -13.26
CA GLN A 136 38.70 7.01 -13.30
C GLN A 136 39.21 6.68 -14.71
N ASN A 137 39.96 7.58 -15.31
CA ASN A 137 40.76 7.31 -16.49
C ASN A 137 42.08 6.66 -16.03
N ILE A 138 42.21 5.36 -16.29
CA ILE A 138 43.45 4.60 -15.94
C ILE A 138 44.55 4.94 -16.93
N THR A 139 44.21 4.89 -18.23
CA THR A 139 45.03 5.32 -19.36
C THR A 139 44.14 6.06 -20.37
N ASP A 140 44.70 6.55 -21.47
CA ASP A 140 43.93 7.17 -22.56
C ASP A 140 42.97 6.17 -23.26
N ARG A 141 43.16 4.86 -23.06
CA ARG A 141 42.34 3.80 -23.64
C ARG A 141 41.49 3.05 -22.62
N GLN A 142 41.77 3.24 -21.34
CA GLN A 142 41.13 2.47 -20.25
C GLN A 142 40.45 3.39 -19.29
N ARG A 143 39.17 3.11 -19.05
CA ARG A 143 38.32 3.87 -18.13
C ARG A 143 37.52 2.92 -17.26
N VAL A 144 37.37 3.25 -16.00
CA VAL A 144 36.47 2.60 -15.07
C VAL A 144 35.58 3.62 -14.39
N PHE A 145 34.34 3.27 -14.12
CA PHE A 145 33.54 4.02 -13.16
C PHE A 145 32.82 3.09 -12.17
N GLY A 146 32.62 3.60 -10.97
CA GLY A 146 31.73 3.02 -9.97
C GLY A 146 30.57 3.96 -9.71
N ARG A 147 29.36 3.41 -9.58
CA ARG A 147 28.16 4.15 -9.18
C ARG A 147 27.50 3.45 -8.01
N PHE A 148 27.10 4.25 -7.03
CA PHE A 148 26.20 3.89 -5.94
C PHE A 148 24.93 4.70 -6.08
N SER A 149 23.76 4.07 -5.92
CA SER A 149 22.47 4.72 -5.82
C SER A 149 21.73 4.14 -4.62
N TRP A 150 21.10 5.01 -3.87
CA TRP A 150 20.22 4.63 -2.77
C TRP A 150 18.93 5.43 -2.88
N ARG A 151 17.81 4.71 -2.83
CA ARG A 151 16.48 5.30 -2.82
C ARG A 151 15.71 4.73 -1.63
N ASP A 152 15.04 5.61 -0.92
CA ASP A 152 14.09 5.28 0.14
C ASP A 152 12.78 6.00 -0.14
N ASN A 153 11.68 5.29 -0.12
CA ASN A 153 10.37 5.88 -0.24
C ASN A 153 9.41 5.29 0.78
N LEU A 154 8.53 6.15 1.29
CA LEU A 154 7.46 5.81 2.21
C LEU A 154 6.15 6.29 1.62
N ASP A 155 5.23 5.36 1.39
CA ASP A 155 3.85 5.63 1.00
C ASP A 155 2.94 5.36 2.20
N SER A 156 2.31 6.41 2.70
CA SER A 156 1.36 6.34 3.81
C SER A 156 -0.04 6.66 3.28
N PRO A 157 -0.83 5.63 2.90
CA PRO A 157 -2.21 5.83 2.47
C PRO A 157 -3.07 6.34 3.63
N PRO A 158 -4.21 6.99 3.36
CA PRO A 158 -5.15 7.41 4.40
C PRO A 158 -5.82 6.20 5.05
N ALA A 159 -6.17 6.35 6.32
CA ALA A 159 -7.03 5.39 7.00
C ALA A 159 -8.42 5.31 6.32
N TYR A 160 -9.00 4.11 6.27
CA TYR A 160 -10.35 3.92 5.74
C TYR A 160 -11.41 4.54 6.66
N PHE A 161 -11.16 4.54 7.96
CA PHE A 161 -12.06 5.04 8.99
C PHE A 161 -11.40 6.13 9.84
N PRO A 162 -12.14 6.88 10.62
CA PRO A 162 -11.60 7.84 11.59
C PRO A 162 -10.67 7.19 12.62
N SER A 163 -9.73 7.95 13.14
CA SER A 163 -8.51 7.51 13.86
C SER A 163 -8.66 6.63 15.11
N ASP A 164 -9.82 6.57 15.71
CA ASP A 164 -10.09 5.73 16.91
C ASP A 164 -10.41 4.27 16.56
N LEU A 165 -10.40 3.93 15.27
CA LEU A 165 -10.80 2.63 14.75
C LEU A 165 -9.63 1.85 14.16
N THR A 166 -8.52 1.79 14.88
CA THR A 166 -7.29 1.10 14.47
C THR A 166 -7.51 -0.35 14.02
N ILE A 167 -8.57 -1.01 14.50
CA ILE A 167 -8.91 -2.40 14.14
C ILE A 167 -9.37 -2.54 12.68
N ALA A 168 -9.88 -1.47 12.08
CA ALA A 168 -10.44 -1.49 10.73
C ALA A 168 -9.71 -0.49 9.81
N GLU A 169 -8.52 -0.08 10.19
CA GLU A 169 -7.82 1.00 9.52
C GLU A 169 -7.42 0.66 8.09
N GLY A 170 -7.16 -0.60 7.80
CA GLY A 170 -6.77 -1.07 6.46
C GLY A 170 -5.55 -0.33 5.89
N ARG A 171 -4.93 0.50 6.72
CA ARG A 171 -3.77 1.29 6.37
C ARG A 171 -2.52 0.44 6.52
N VAL A 172 -1.83 0.24 5.42
CA VAL A 172 -0.50 -0.37 5.42
C VAL A 172 0.48 0.66 4.90
N GLU A 173 1.36 1.15 5.75
CA GLU A 173 2.47 1.97 5.30
C GLU A 173 3.45 1.09 4.52
N GLN A 174 3.84 1.55 3.36
CA GLN A 174 4.75 0.82 2.48
C GLN A 174 6.06 1.58 2.32
N GLY A 175 7.09 1.06 2.96
CA GLY A 175 8.46 1.54 2.78
C GLY A 175 9.20 0.68 1.76
N VAL A 176 9.91 1.31 0.81
CA VAL A 176 10.75 0.58 -0.14
C VAL A 176 12.13 1.21 -0.17
N ARG A 177 13.15 0.43 0.18
CA ARG A 177 14.57 0.80 0.06
C ARG A 177 15.22 0.06 -1.09
N GLN A 178 15.94 0.80 -1.91
CA GLN A 178 16.55 0.28 -3.12
C GLN A 178 18.02 0.70 -3.24
N PRO A 179 18.95 0.08 -2.49
CA PRO A 179 20.36 0.25 -2.74
C PRO A 179 20.78 -0.44 -4.04
N SER A 180 21.66 0.19 -4.80
CA SER A 180 22.30 -0.40 -5.97
C SER A 180 23.74 0.06 -6.15
N VAL A 181 24.56 -0.83 -6.69
CA VAL A 181 25.97 -0.58 -7.02
C VAL A 181 26.20 -1.09 -8.42
N SER A 182 26.96 -0.34 -9.20
CA SER A 182 27.46 -0.79 -10.49
C SER A 182 28.90 -0.37 -10.74
N ILE A 183 29.64 -1.20 -11.41
CA ILE A 183 31.01 -0.96 -11.89
C ILE A 183 31.04 -1.24 -13.38
N ASP A 184 31.63 -0.33 -14.12
CA ASP A 184 31.80 -0.43 -15.58
C ASP A 184 33.26 -0.21 -15.93
N TYR A 185 33.84 -1.11 -16.68
CA TYR A 185 35.20 -0.98 -17.24
C TYR A 185 35.13 -0.98 -18.75
N THR A 186 35.74 0.02 -19.37
CA THR A 186 35.83 0.14 -20.82
C THR A 186 37.29 0.21 -21.25
N ASN A 187 37.64 -0.56 -22.28
CA ASN A 187 38.97 -0.58 -22.89
C ASN A 187 38.85 -0.44 -24.40
N THR A 188 39.46 0.58 -24.98
CA THR A 188 39.63 0.74 -26.43
C THR A 188 40.84 -0.07 -26.87
N VAL A 189 40.60 -1.31 -27.29
CA VAL A 189 41.67 -2.27 -27.66
C VAL A 189 42.35 -1.83 -28.97
N SER A 190 41.55 -1.33 -29.94
CA SER A 190 42.04 -0.80 -31.21
C SER A 190 41.12 0.31 -31.72
N PRO A 191 41.45 1.05 -32.79
CA PRO A 191 40.57 2.05 -33.37
C PRO A 191 39.20 1.54 -33.79
N THR A 192 39.06 0.23 -33.98
CA THR A 192 37.83 -0.42 -34.41
C THR A 192 37.21 -1.35 -33.37
N THR A 193 37.87 -1.50 -32.17
CA THR A 193 37.44 -2.49 -31.20
C THR A 193 37.42 -1.85 -29.79
N VAL A 194 36.25 -1.88 -29.18
CA VAL A 194 36.04 -1.46 -27.75
C VAL A 194 35.50 -2.64 -26.97
N TRP A 195 36.08 -2.92 -25.84
CA TRP A 195 35.63 -3.94 -24.91
C TRP A 195 35.06 -3.25 -23.65
N THR A 196 33.86 -3.61 -23.29
CA THR A 196 33.19 -3.13 -22.07
C THR A 196 32.75 -4.32 -21.22
N THR A 197 33.10 -4.26 -19.92
CA THR A 197 32.61 -5.19 -18.90
C THR A 197 31.83 -4.40 -17.86
N ARG A 198 30.62 -4.88 -17.57
CA ARG A 198 29.75 -4.26 -16.57
C ARG A 198 29.31 -5.27 -15.54
N PHE A 199 29.38 -4.88 -14.29
CA PHE A 199 28.82 -5.60 -13.16
C PHE A 199 27.88 -4.67 -12.40
N GLY A 200 26.71 -5.18 -11.97
CA GLY A 200 25.78 -4.42 -11.16
C GLY A 200 24.98 -5.35 -10.26
N ILE A 201 24.68 -4.82 -9.07
CA ILE A 201 23.77 -5.44 -8.11
C ILE A 201 22.79 -4.40 -7.61
N SER A 202 21.53 -4.80 -7.50
CA SER A 202 20.47 -4.01 -6.86
C SER A 202 19.66 -4.89 -5.94
N ARG A 203 19.12 -4.28 -4.88
CA ARG A 203 18.24 -4.96 -3.94
C ARG A 203 17.02 -4.07 -3.67
N SER A 204 15.83 -4.67 -3.63
CA SER A 204 14.62 -4.01 -3.14
C SER A 204 14.24 -4.62 -1.79
N ILE A 205 14.07 -3.76 -0.78
CA ILE A 205 13.66 -4.13 0.58
C ILE A 205 12.31 -3.48 0.80
N PHE A 206 11.29 -4.31 1.03
CA PHE A 206 9.93 -3.86 1.29
C PHE A 206 9.65 -3.98 2.79
N ASN A 207 9.21 -2.88 3.39
CA ASN A 207 8.75 -2.81 4.76
C ASN A 207 7.26 -2.48 4.74
N TYR A 208 6.48 -3.24 5.48
CA TYR A 208 5.05 -3.04 5.65
C TYR A 208 4.79 -2.90 7.14
N ASP A 209 4.39 -1.71 7.57
CA ASP A 209 4.00 -1.44 8.93
C ASP A 209 2.47 -1.30 8.99
N ASN A 210 1.86 -2.10 9.87
CA ASN A 210 0.42 -2.12 10.13
C ASN A 210 0.08 -1.28 11.36
#